data_65252a00870c5771f074baa949b00fd9
#
_entry.id   65252a00870c5771f074baa949b00fd9
#
_cell.length_a   1.000
_cell.length_b   1.000
_cell.length_c   1.000
_cell.angle_alpha   90.00
_cell.angle_beta   90.00
_cell.angle_gamma   90.00
#
_symmetry.space_group_name_H-M   'P 1'
#
loop_
_entity.id
_entity.type
_entity.pdbx_description
1 polymer ?
#
loop_
_entity_poly.entity_id
_entity_poly.type
_entity_poly.pdbx_seq_one_letter_code
_entity_poly.pdbx_strand_id
1 'polypeptide(L)'
;MRPANSMKAHRLLKTIGRHDGDVDAAEHALFSAHFAQGEVISDDQVLTRIGVDAGLTAAQVAAGQTDPTIAAEVAEDIDTARQIGVTGVPFFVFGEKYAVSGAQPAEVFAQALQQAWDELQPQKPAFVTLGGEQGEACGPAGC
;
A
#
# COMPACT_ATOMS: atom_id res chain seq x y z
N MET A 1 6.17 -3.33 27.22
CA MET A 1 5.82 -3.90 25.90
C MET A 1 6.51 -5.25 25.79
N ARG A 2 5.80 -6.32 25.46
CA ARG A 2 6.39 -7.66 25.27
C ARG A 2 6.89 -7.77 23.83
N PRO A 3 8.13 -8.22 23.58
CA PRO A 3 8.59 -8.45 22.21
C PRO A 3 7.71 -9.52 21.56
N ALA A 4 7.20 -9.23 20.37
CA ALA A 4 6.37 -10.17 19.61
C ALA A 4 6.95 -10.32 18.21
N ASN A 5 6.91 -11.55 17.67
CA ASN A 5 7.22 -11.78 16.27
C ASN A 5 6.00 -11.40 15.43
N SER A 6 6.15 -10.42 14.55
CA SER A 6 5.05 -9.92 13.72
C SER A 6 4.69 -10.83 12.53
N MET A 7 5.45 -11.86 12.24
CA MET A 7 5.22 -12.73 11.07
C MET A 7 3.82 -13.36 11.05
N LYS A 8 3.30 -13.79 12.20
CA LYS A 8 1.94 -14.32 12.29
C LYS A 8 0.88 -13.27 12.04
N ALA A 9 1.10 -12.01 12.49
CA ALA A 9 0.20 -10.90 12.22
C ALA A 9 0.17 -10.55 10.71
N HIS A 10 1.33 -10.51 10.04
CA HIS A 10 1.38 -10.31 8.59
C HIS A 10 0.65 -11.41 7.82
N ARG A 11 0.81 -12.69 8.22
CA ARG A 11 0.05 -13.79 7.62
C ARG A 11 -1.45 -13.63 7.82
N LEU A 12 -1.88 -13.19 9.00
CA LEU A 12 -3.29 -12.91 9.25
C LEU A 12 -3.83 -11.85 8.29
N LEU A 13 -3.15 -10.70 8.13
CA LEU A 13 -3.56 -9.63 7.21
C LEU A 13 -3.66 -10.12 5.76
N LYS A 14 -2.67 -10.89 5.27
CA LYS A 14 -2.74 -11.51 3.94
C LYS A 14 -3.92 -12.47 3.81
N THR A 15 -4.19 -13.28 4.84
CA THR A 15 -5.33 -14.20 4.84
C THR A 15 -6.65 -13.44 4.77
N ILE A 16 -6.79 -12.34 5.54
CA ILE A 16 -8.00 -11.49 5.53
C ILE A 16 -8.21 -10.91 4.13
N GLY A 17 -7.18 -10.33 3.52
CA GLY A 17 -7.27 -9.76 2.17
C GLY A 17 -7.65 -10.79 1.10
N ARG A 18 -7.19 -12.05 1.21
CA ARG A 18 -7.56 -13.12 0.27
C ARG A 18 -9.03 -13.58 0.39
N HIS A 19 -9.65 -13.30 1.50
CA HIS A 19 -11.05 -13.66 1.76
C HIS A 19 -11.99 -12.44 1.74
N ASP A 20 -11.56 -11.32 1.15
CA ASP A 20 -12.31 -10.08 1.07
C ASP A 20 -12.79 -9.54 2.45
N GLY A 21 -12.02 -9.83 3.50
CA GLY A 21 -12.28 -9.32 4.84
C GLY A 21 -11.75 -7.90 5.01
N ASP A 22 -12.09 -7.30 6.17
CA ASP A 22 -11.70 -5.92 6.49
C ASP A 22 -10.25 -5.86 7.03
N VAL A 23 -9.30 -5.65 6.12
CA VAL A 23 -7.87 -5.54 6.43
C VAL A 23 -7.59 -4.32 7.31
N ASP A 24 -8.21 -3.17 7.02
CA ASP A 24 -7.98 -1.92 7.76
C ASP A 24 -8.44 -2.06 9.21
N ALA A 25 -9.62 -2.64 9.44
CA ALA A 25 -10.10 -2.92 10.79
C ALA A 25 -9.17 -3.88 11.54
N ALA A 26 -8.64 -4.90 10.87
CA ALA A 26 -7.69 -5.85 11.46
C ALA A 26 -6.35 -5.20 11.82
N GLU A 27 -5.82 -4.30 10.99
CA GLU A 27 -4.61 -3.54 11.31
C GLU A 27 -4.81 -2.66 12.55
N HIS A 28 -5.90 -1.91 12.61
CA HIS A 28 -6.26 -1.13 13.79
C HIS A 28 -6.39 -1.99 15.05
N ALA A 29 -7.01 -3.17 14.95
CA ALA A 29 -7.16 -4.09 16.06
C ALA A 29 -5.79 -4.65 16.52
N LEU A 30 -4.88 -5.00 15.59
CA LEU A 30 -3.51 -5.44 15.91
C LEU A 30 -2.71 -4.34 16.62
N PHE A 31 -2.77 -3.09 16.15
CA PHE A 31 -2.12 -1.97 16.81
C PHE A 31 -2.69 -1.72 18.20
N SER A 32 -4.02 -1.73 18.34
CA SER A 32 -4.68 -1.58 19.64
C SER A 32 -4.29 -2.70 20.61
N ALA A 33 -4.33 -3.95 20.16
CA ALA A 33 -3.93 -5.11 20.96
C ALA A 33 -2.49 -4.96 21.47
N HIS A 34 -1.56 -4.60 20.58
CA HIS A 34 -0.14 -4.51 20.94
C HIS A 34 0.20 -3.28 21.79
N PHE A 35 -0.22 -2.08 21.35
CA PHE A 35 0.23 -0.83 21.95
C PHE A 35 -0.65 -0.35 23.10
N ALA A 36 -1.98 -0.57 23.03
CA ALA A 36 -2.91 -0.10 24.04
C ALA A 36 -3.22 -1.17 25.10
N GLN A 37 -3.35 -2.44 24.69
CA GLN A 37 -3.78 -3.52 25.59
C GLN A 37 -2.61 -4.38 26.09
N GLY A 38 -1.42 -4.24 25.49
CA GLY A 38 -0.22 -5.00 25.87
C GLY A 38 -0.32 -6.51 25.54
N GLU A 39 -1.20 -6.87 24.61
CA GLU A 39 -1.37 -8.24 24.13
C GLU A 39 -0.21 -8.65 23.21
N VAL A 40 -0.02 -9.95 23.06
CA VAL A 40 1.03 -10.53 22.21
C VAL A 40 0.44 -10.84 20.83
N ILE A 41 0.78 -10.06 19.80
CA ILE A 41 0.26 -10.22 18.42
C ILE A 41 0.79 -11.47 17.67
N SER A 42 1.53 -12.35 18.33
CA SER A 42 1.86 -13.69 17.85
C SER A 42 1.08 -14.80 18.58
N ASP A 43 0.20 -14.43 19.51
CA ASP A 43 -0.69 -15.36 20.21
C ASP A 43 -1.86 -15.76 19.31
N ASP A 44 -2.09 -17.08 19.18
CA ASP A 44 -3.10 -17.61 18.26
C ASP A 44 -4.53 -17.23 18.68
N GLN A 45 -4.81 -17.03 19.96
CA GLN A 45 -6.13 -16.60 20.42
C GLN A 45 -6.39 -15.14 20.06
N VAL A 46 -5.39 -14.27 20.22
CA VAL A 46 -5.46 -12.86 19.81
C VAL A 46 -5.69 -12.75 18.31
N LEU A 47 -4.90 -13.49 17.52
CA LEU A 47 -5.03 -13.49 16.07
C LEU A 47 -6.36 -14.07 15.59
N THR A 48 -6.85 -15.14 16.23
CA THR A 48 -8.15 -15.72 15.89
C THR A 48 -9.29 -14.75 16.16
N ARG A 49 -9.29 -14.08 17.31
CA ARG A 49 -10.29 -13.05 17.63
C ARG A 49 -10.30 -11.95 16.58
N ILE A 50 -9.15 -11.37 16.30
CA ILE A 50 -9.02 -10.27 15.32
C ILE A 50 -9.46 -10.72 13.93
N GLY A 51 -9.05 -11.91 13.48
CA GLY A 51 -9.43 -12.43 12.18
C GLY A 51 -10.93 -12.70 12.05
N VAL A 52 -11.58 -13.19 13.12
CA VAL A 52 -13.01 -13.42 13.14
C VAL A 52 -13.77 -12.07 13.11
N ASP A 53 -13.33 -11.09 13.87
CA ASP A 53 -13.92 -9.75 13.88
C ASP A 53 -13.77 -9.06 12.49
N ALA A 54 -12.73 -9.41 11.73
CA ALA A 54 -12.49 -8.95 10.36
C ALA A 54 -13.21 -9.77 9.26
N GLY A 55 -14.05 -10.75 9.63
CA GLY A 55 -14.90 -11.49 8.71
C GLY A 55 -14.44 -12.91 8.35
N LEU A 56 -13.35 -13.42 8.94
CA LEU A 56 -12.90 -14.80 8.73
C LEU A 56 -13.61 -15.76 9.69
N THR A 57 -13.58 -17.05 9.34
CA THR A 57 -13.81 -18.13 10.31
C THR A 57 -12.52 -18.47 11.05
N ALA A 58 -12.62 -19.01 12.26
CA ALA A 58 -11.45 -19.47 13.02
C ALA A 58 -10.63 -20.53 12.23
N ALA A 59 -11.29 -21.35 11.43
CA ALA A 59 -10.63 -22.34 10.58
C ALA A 59 -9.79 -21.68 9.47
N GLN A 60 -10.29 -20.58 8.85
CA GLN A 60 -9.54 -19.81 7.86
C GLN A 60 -8.33 -19.12 8.47
N VAL A 61 -8.48 -18.56 9.68
CA VAL A 61 -7.33 -17.98 10.40
C VAL A 61 -6.25 -19.04 10.64
N ALA A 62 -6.62 -20.20 11.17
CA ALA A 62 -5.68 -21.28 11.44
C ALA A 62 -5.00 -21.81 10.15
N ALA A 63 -5.76 -21.97 9.07
CA ALA A 63 -5.25 -22.39 7.77
C ALA A 63 -4.23 -21.38 7.21
N GLY A 64 -4.53 -20.07 7.26
CA GLY A 64 -3.63 -19.02 6.79
C GLY A 64 -2.31 -18.96 7.53
N GLN A 65 -2.28 -19.33 8.82
CA GLN A 65 -1.03 -19.36 9.59
C GLN A 65 -0.06 -20.46 9.11
N THR A 66 -0.57 -21.50 8.49
CA THR A 66 0.23 -22.66 8.01
C THR A 66 0.34 -22.74 6.49
N ASP A 67 -0.36 -21.88 5.76
CA ASP A 67 -0.34 -21.87 4.29
C ASP A 67 1.04 -21.39 3.76
N PRO A 68 1.74 -22.23 2.99
CA PRO A 68 3.04 -21.89 2.43
C PRO A 68 2.96 -20.75 1.40
N THR A 69 1.81 -20.58 0.74
CA THR A 69 1.61 -19.49 -0.23
C THR A 69 1.51 -18.14 0.47
N ILE A 70 0.76 -18.08 1.57
CA ILE A 70 0.69 -16.87 2.43
C ILE A 70 2.07 -16.55 3.00
N ALA A 71 2.83 -17.57 3.42
CA ALA A 71 4.18 -17.35 3.92
C ALA A 71 5.13 -16.79 2.84
N ALA A 72 5.01 -17.28 1.61
CA ALA A 72 5.80 -16.79 0.47
C ALA A 72 5.47 -15.34 0.13
N GLU A 73 4.18 -14.96 0.10
CA GLU A 73 3.76 -13.58 -0.13
C GLU A 73 4.30 -12.59 0.92
N VAL A 74 4.27 -12.97 2.19
CA VAL A 74 4.86 -12.12 3.25
C VAL A 74 6.37 -12.00 3.05
N ALA A 75 7.06 -13.05 2.65
CA ALA A 75 8.48 -13.01 2.37
C ALA A 75 8.80 -12.11 1.16
N GLU A 76 8.00 -12.17 0.10
CA GLU A 76 8.12 -11.32 -1.10
C GLU A 76 7.93 -9.84 -0.76
N ASP A 77 6.92 -9.48 0.05
CA ASP A 77 6.72 -8.11 0.50
C ASP A 77 7.96 -7.59 1.27
N ILE A 78 8.52 -8.41 2.15
CA ILE A 78 9.72 -8.06 2.93
C ILE A 78 10.92 -7.87 2.00
N ASP A 79 11.09 -8.73 1.01
CA ASP A 79 12.20 -8.64 0.07
C ASP A 79 12.04 -7.44 -0.86
N THR A 80 10.82 -7.13 -1.30
CA THR A 80 10.50 -5.92 -2.05
C THR A 80 10.87 -4.67 -1.26
N ALA A 81 10.46 -4.60 0.00
CA ALA A 81 10.81 -3.47 0.88
C ALA A 81 12.33 -3.30 1.00
N ARG A 82 13.09 -4.39 1.12
CA ARG A 82 14.57 -4.35 1.15
C ARG A 82 15.17 -3.87 -0.16
N GLN A 83 14.64 -4.34 -1.31
CA GLN A 83 15.13 -3.98 -2.64
C GLN A 83 14.93 -2.49 -2.94
N ILE A 84 13.84 -1.90 -2.50
CA ILE A 84 13.59 -0.45 -2.63
C ILE A 84 14.30 0.40 -1.56
N GLY A 85 15.10 -0.22 -0.70
CA GLY A 85 15.97 0.48 0.26
C GLY A 85 15.31 0.89 1.57
N VAL A 86 14.21 0.23 1.98
CA VAL A 86 13.59 0.46 3.29
C VAL A 86 14.54 -0.01 4.40
N THR A 87 15.06 0.94 5.18
CA THR A 87 15.93 0.67 6.34
C THR A 87 15.25 0.98 7.67
N GLY A 88 14.05 1.57 7.63
CA GLY A 88 13.28 1.93 8.80
C GLY A 88 11.89 2.44 8.43
N VAL A 89 11.07 2.70 9.44
CA VAL A 89 9.68 3.18 9.28
C VAL A 89 9.50 4.52 10.00
N PRO A 90 8.58 5.36 9.51
CA PRO A 90 7.73 5.18 8.33
C PRO A 90 8.50 5.33 7.01
N PHE A 91 8.04 4.63 5.96
CA PHE A 91 8.57 4.74 4.60
C PHE A 91 7.39 4.74 3.63
N PHE A 92 7.36 5.71 2.71
CA PHE A 92 6.25 5.94 1.79
C PHE A 92 6.74 5.87 0.35
N VAL A 93 5.96 5.23 -0.52
CA VAL A 93 6.25 5.14 -1.96
C VAL A 93 5.06 5.69 -2.74
N PHE A 94 5.32 6.57 -3.70
CA PHE A 94 4.31 7.21 -4.54
C PHE A 94 4.59 6.89 -6.00
N GLY A 95 3.59 6.34 -6.70
CA GLY A 95 3.68 6.03 -8.12
C GLY A 95 4.83 5.07 -8.47
N GLU A 96 5.22 4.19 -7.54
CA GLU A 96 6.33 3.22 -7.68
C GLU A 96 7.71 3.85 -7.98
N LYS A 97 7.84 5.17 -7.85
CA LYS A 97 9.02 5.92 -8.28
C LYS A 97 9.58 6.86 -7.22
N TYR A 98 8.72 7.51 -6.48
CA TYR A 98 9.13 8.51 -5.47
C TYR A 98 9.02 7.91 -4.08
N ALA A 99 10.07 8.06 -3.28
CA ALA A 99 10.09 7.56 -1.91
C ALA A 99 10.35 8.69 -0.92
N VAL A 100 9.62 8.65 0.21
CA VAL A 100 9.84 9.51 1.36
C VAL A 100 10.15 8.65 2.57
N SER A 101 11.36 8.81 3.13
CA SER A 101 11.81 8.07 4.31
C SER A 101 11.66 8.93 5.56
N GLY A 102 11.08 8.34 6.60
CA GLY A 102 10.86 9.01 7.88
C GLY A 102 9.64 9.94 7.88
N ALA A 103 9.37 10.47 9.06
CA ALA A 103 8.34 11.50 9.26
C ALA A 103 8.90 12.85 8.81
N GLN A 104 8.58 13.24 7.59
CA GLN A 104 8.99 14.51 6.99
C GLN A 104 7.88 15.58 7.14
N PRO A 105 8.21 16.89 6.97
CA PRO A 105 7.19 17.94 6.89
C PRO A 105 6.17 17.68 5.78
N ALA A 106 4.94 18.19 5.96
CA ALA A 106 3.84 17.99 5.01
C ALA A 106 4.17 18.44 3.58
N GLU A 107 5.00 19.48 3.45
CA GLU A 107 5.42 20.03 2.16
C GLU A 107 6.24 19.03 1.34
N VAL A 108 7.02 18.16 1.97
CA VAL A 108 7.79 17.10 1.30
C VAL A 108 6.85 16.05 0.72
N PHE A 109 5.81 15.67 1.47
CA PHE A 109 4.77 14.75 0.98
C PHE A 109 3.98 15.36 -0.17
N ALA A 110 3.59 16.64 -0.04
CA ALA A 110 2.88 17.35 -1.09
C ALA A 110 3.68 17.40 -2.40
N GLN A 111 4.99 17.67 -2.32
CA GLN A 111 5.88 17.67 -3.49
C GLN A 111 5.99 16.29 -4.13
N ALA A 112 6.20 15.23 -3.33
CA ALA A 112 6.30 13.86 -3.83
C ALA A 112 5.01 13.40 -4.51
N LEU A 113 3.86 13.72 -3.90
CA LEU A 113 2.53 13.43 -4.47
C LEU A 113 2.29 14.20 -5.77
N GLN A 114 2.65 15.50 -5.82
CA GLN A 114 2.48 16.30 -7.02
C GLN A 114 3.33 15.77 -8.18
N GLN A 115 4.58 15.42 -7.92
CA GLN A 115 5.46 14.84 -8.94
C GLN A 115 4.93 13.49 -9.46
N ALA A 116 4.49 12.61 -8.54
CA ALA A 116 3.90 11.34 -8.94
C ALA A 116 2.62 11.54 -9.75
N TRP A 117 1.78 12.51 -9.36
CA TRP A 117 0.54 12.84 -10.05
C TRP A 117 0.79 13.38 -11.46
N ASP A 118 1.72 14.32 -11.63
CA ASP A 118 2.04 14.95 -12.92
C ASP A 118 2.55 13.91 -13.93
N GLU A 119 3.31 12.91 -13.46
CA GLU A 119 3.79 11.82 -14.33
C GLU A 119 2.73 10.78 -14.68
N LEU A 120 1.77 10.53 -13.78
CA LEU A 120 0.66 9.61 -14.02
C LEU A 120 -0.42 10.20 -14.96
N GLN A 121 -0.42 11.53 -15.17
CA GLN A 121 -1.34 12.13 -16.13
C GLN A 121 -0.99 11.68 -17.55
N PRO A 122 -1.98 11.27 -18.36
CA PRO A 122 -1.73 10.98 -19.76
C PRO A 122 -1.21 12.26 -20.43
N GLN A 123 0.01 12.20 -20.93
CA GLN A 123 0.57 13.33 -21.68
C GLN A 123 -0.34 13.58 -22.86
N LYS A 124 -0.93 14.78 -22.93
CA LYS A 124 -1.68 15.20 -24.11
C LYS A 124 -0.73 15.08 -25.30
N PRO A 125 -1.12 14.37 -26.37
CA PRO A 125 -0.28 14.30 -27.55
C PRO A 125 -0.01 15.71 -28.02
N ALA A 126 1.25 16.12 -27.98
CA ALA A 126 1.68 17.36 -28.59
C ALA A 126 1.64 17.14 -30.09
N PHE A 127 0.60 17.66 -30.77
CA PHE A 127 0.59 17.68 -32.21
C PHE A 127 1.68 18.66 -32.68
N VAL A 128 2.73 18.13 -33.27
CA VAL A 128 3.71 18.94 -34.00
C VAL A 128 3.15 19.13 -35.39
N THR A 129 2.70 20.32 -35.70
CA THR A 129 2.28 20.70 -37.07
C THR A 129 3.56 20.84 -37.91
N LEU A 130 3.83 19.86 -38.75
CA LEU A 130 4.91 19.92 -39.72
C LEU A 130 4.38 20.56 -41.00
N GLY A 131 4.83 21.78 -41.28
CA GLY A 131 4.55 22.48 -42.56
C GLY A 131 3.19 23.18 -42.57
N GLY A 132 3.21 24.45 -42.49
CA GLY A 132 2.09 25.36 -42.69
C GLY A 132 2.64 26.76 -42.88
N GLU A 133 2.98 27.13 -44.15
CA GLU A 133 2.88 28.52 -44.50
C GLU A 133 1.45 28.97 -44.19
N GLN A 134 1.33 30.19 -43.68
CA GLN A 134 0.09 30.80 -43.28
C GLN A 134 -0.91 30.78 -44.43
N GLY A 135 -1.72 29.74 -44.51
CA GLY A 135 -2.97 29.80 -45.29
C GLY A 135 -3.90 30.72 -44.55
N GLU A 136 -4.28 31.81 -45.16
CA GLU A 136 -5.33 32.72 -44.68
C GLU A 136 -6.56 31.88 -44.37
N ALA A 137 -6.95 31.85 -43.09
CA ALA A 137 -8.21 31.24 -42.70
C ALA A 137 -9.34 32.06 -43.30
N CYS A 138 -10.16 31.46 -44.16
CA CYS A 138 -11.41 32.10 -44.66
C CYS A 138 -12.24 32.53 -43.44
N GLY A 139 -12.43 33.84 -43.31
CA GLY A 139 -13.28 34.43 -42.30
C GLY A 139 -14.77 34.26 -42.66
N PRO A 140 -15.69 34.58 -41.72
CA PRO A 140 -17.14 34.38 -41.88
C PRO A 140 -17.82 35.20 -43.01
N ALA A 141 -17.05 35.89 -43.87
CA ALA A 141 -17.55 36.69 -44.99
C ALA A 141 -17.25 36.07 -46.39
N GLY A 142 -16.85 34.78 -46.42
CA GLY A 142 -16.70 34.02 -47.69
C GLY A 142 -15.32 34.17 -48.35
N CYS A 143 -14.88 33.07 -49.04
CA CYS A 143 -13.88 33.11 -50.08
C CYS A 143 -14.50 33.62 -51.36
#